data_033e320bcf0bd766c5f4da7d8728e067
#
_entry.id   033e320bcf0bd766c5f4da7d8728e067
#
_cell.length_a   1.000
_cell.length_b   1.000
_cell.length_c   1.000
_cell.angle_alpha   90.00
_cell.angle_beta   90.00
_cell.angle_gamma   90.00
#
_symmetry.space_group_name_H-M   'P 1'
#
loop_
_entity.id
_entity.type
_entity.pdbx_description
1 polymer ?
#
loop_
_entity_poly.entity_id
_entity_poly.type
_entity_poly.pdbx_seq_one_letter_code
_entity_poly.pdbx_strand_id
1 'polypeptide(L)'
;MDPRCIPEKFFDIKETEVLVTRITGGNVRNALQDIHVADALFDLDELAIIHHTDCGTLTWTEEIIRSKVKSFAGKEHWAEIDKTVYGAVADLDEGVRGDVKWVRAHPLITEKLKKGTQGFVFDIESGKVRKIDV
;
A
#
# COMPACT_ATOMS: atom_id res chain seq x y z
N MET A 1 -5.92 -3.84 3.46
CA MET A 1 -6.49 -4.91 4.32
C MET A 1 -8.03 -4.98 4.30
N ASP A 2 -8.72 -4.12 3.55
CA ASP A 2 -10.17 -4.14 3.42
C ASP A 2 -10.64 -5.47 2.80
N PRO A 3 -11.57 -6.23 3.42
CA PRO A 3 -12.03 -7.51 2.91
C PRO A 3 -12.80 -7.42 1.58
N ARG A 4 -13.26 -6.24 1.19
CA ARG A 4 -13.91 -5.98 -0.11
C ARG A 4 -12.91 -5.95 -1.27
N CYS A 5 -11.61 -5.69 -1.00
CA CYS A 5 -10.56 -5.67 -1.99
C CYS A 5 -9.98 -7.07 -2.19
N ILE A 6 -10.35 -7.73 -3.27
CA ILE A 6 -9.87 -9.08 -3.63
C ILE A 6 -9.24 -8.97 -5.03
N PRO A 7 -7.91 -8.73 -5.12
CA PRO A 7 -7.21 -8.52 -6.39
C PRO A 7 -7.44 -9.63 -7.41
N GLU A 8 -7.49 -10.87 -6.95
CA GLU A 8 -7.73 -12.02 -7.78
C GLU A 8 -9.07 -11.94 -8.52
N LYS A 9 -10.08 -11.34 -7.88
CA LYS A 9 -11.42 -11.19 -8.50
C LYS A 9 -11.50 -10.05 -9.50
N PHE A 10 -10.98 -8.87 -9.15
CA PHE A 10 -11.15 -7.72 -10.03
C PHE A 10 -10.10 -7.61 -11.15
N PHE A 11 -9.02 -8.39 -11.08
CA PHE A 11 -8.08 -8.60 -12.18
C PHE A 11 -8.31 -9.92 -12.93
N ASP A 12 -9.26 -10.75 -12.50
CA ASP A 12 -9.52 -12.08 -13.07
C ASP A 12 -8.27 -12.98 -13.09
N ILE A 13 -7.56 -13.00 -11.96
CA ILE A 13 -6.31 -13.74 -11.78
C ILE A 13 -6.59 -14.98 -10.93
N LYS A 14 -5.95 -16.10 -11.24
CA LYS A 14 -6.03 -17.30 -10.40
C LYS A 14 -5.25 -17.11 -9.11
N GLU A 15 -5.74 -17.70 -8.02
CA GLU A 15 -5.15 -17.59 -6.68
C GLU A 15 -3.67 -18.01 -6.60
N THR A 16 -3.19 -18.82 -7.55
CA THR A 16 -1.80 -19.32 -7.60
C THR A 16 -0.88 -18.49 -8.48
N GLU A 17 -1.37 -17.44 -9.15
CA GLU A 17 -0.60 -16.68 -10.14
C GLU A 17 0.02 -15.41 -9.54
N VAL A 18 -0.39 -15.01 -8.33
CA VAL A 18 0.07 -13.78 -7.69
C VAL A 18 0.35 -13.97 -6.20
N LEU A 19 1.29 -13.18 -5.69
CA LEU A 19 1.47 -12.99 -4.25
C LEU A 19 0.70 -11.74 -3.83
N VAL A 20 -0.15 -11.84 -2.82
CA VAL A 20 -0.96 -10.72 -2.34
C VAL A 20 -0.58 -10.36 -0.91
N THR A 21 -0.03 -9.15 -0.72
CA THR A 21 0.19 -8.55 0.61
C THR A 21 -0.88 -7.49 0.86
N ARG A 22 -1.53 -7.57 2.02
CA ARG A 22 -2.66 -6.69 2.38
C ARG A 22 -2.30 -5.83 3.58
N ILE A 23 -2.11 -4.55 3.34
CA ILE A 23 -1.63 -3.58 4.33
C ILE A 23 -2.61 -2.41 4.51
N THR A 24 -2.43 -1.67 5.59
CA THR A 24 -3.23 -0.48 5.88
C THR A 24 -3.01 0.58 4.79
N GLY A 25 -4.10 1.08 4.21
CA GLY A 25 -4.08 2.14 3.20
C GLY A 25 -3.39 1.80 1.89
N GLY A 26 -2.98 0.54 1.68
CA GLY A 26 -2.18 0.17 0.51
C GLY A 26 -0.74 0.72 0.53
N ASN A 27 -0.27 1.29 1.65
CA ASN A 27 1.01 1.95 1.77
C ASN A 27 2.18 0.97 1.55
N VAL A 28 2.75 1.00 0.37
CA VAL A 28 3.80 0.07 -0.08
C VAL A 28 5.06 0.05 0.81
N ARG A 29 5.35 1.16 1.52
CA ARG A 29 6.50 1.23 2.44
C ARG A 29 6.41 0.21 3.57
N ASN A 30 5.19 -0.08 4.01
CA ASN A 30 4.94 -1.08 5.06
C ASN A 30 5.07 -2.52 4.55
N ALA A 31 5.09 -2.75 3.23
CA ALA A 31 5.30 -4.05 2.60
C ALA A 31 6.74 -4.26 2.11
N LEU A 32 7.68 -3.36 2.39
CA LEU A 32 9.02 -3.43 1.83
C LEU A 32 9.74 -4.76 2.10
N GLN A 33 9.60 -5.30 3.31
CA GLN A 33 10.23 -6.59 3.66
C GLN A 33 9.62 -7.74 2.86
N ASP A 34 8.30 -7.75 2.69
CA ASP A 34 7.60 -8.76 1.89
C ASP A 34 8.02 -8.67 0.42
N ILE A 35 8.13 -7.45 -0.12
CA ILE A 35 8.61 -7.21 -1.49
C ILE A 35 10.04 -7.73 -1.67
N HIS A 36 10.96 -7.45 -0.72
CA HIS A 36 12.33 -7.94 -0.81
C HIS A 36 12.40 -9.47 -0.80
N VAL A 37 11.66 -10.12 0.09
CA VAL A 37 11.64 -11.59 0.17
C VAL A 37 11.04 -12.18 -1.10
N ALA A 38 9.93 -11.63 -1.58
CA ALA A 38 9.27 -12.13 -2.77
C ALA A 38 10.13 -11.94 -4.03
N ASP A 39 10.72 -10.76 -4.22
CA ASP A 39 11.59 -10.48 -5.36
C ASP A 39 12.86 -11.35 -5.34
N ALA A 40 13.49 -11.50 -4.17
CA ALA A 40 14.69 -12.31 -4.03
C ALA A 40 14.47 -13.82 -4.28
N LEU A 41 13.28 -14.34 -3.95
CA LEU A 41 12.98 -15.78 -4.07
C LEU A 41 12.32 -16.14 -5.40
N PHE A 42 11.56 -15.23 -5.99
CA PHE A 42 10.73 -15.52 -7.17
C PHE A 42 11.06 -14.68 -8.40
N ASP A 43 12.02 -13.72 -8.30
CA ASP A 43 12.45 -12.86 -9.41
C ASP A 43 11.24 -12.16 -10.08
N LEU A 44 10.52 -11.37 -9.32
CA LEU A 44 9.25 -10.78 -9.75
C LEU A 44 9.39 -9.86 -10.97
N ASP A 45 8.46 -9.98 -11.90
CA ASP A 45 8.38 -9.13 -13.09
C ASP A 45 7.59 -7.84 -12.83
N GLU A 46 6.51 -7.92 -12.05
CA GLU A 46 5.55 -6.84 -11.88
C GLU A 46 5.14 -6.66 -10.42
N LEU A 47 4.85 -5.41 -10.05
CA LEU A 47 4.29 -5.02 -8.76
C LEU A 47 3.08 -4.12 -8.99
N ALA A 48 1.89 -4.59 -8.63
CA ALA A 48 0.68 -3.78 -8.61
C ALA A 48 0.45 -3.15 -7.23
N ILE A 49 0.47 -1.83 -7.15
CA ILE A 49 0.12 -1.07 -5.95
C ILE A 49 -1.34 -0.63 -6.09
N ILE A 50 -2.19 -1.08 -5.17
CA ILE A 50 -3.63 -0.89 -5.28
C ILE A 50 -4.15 -0.17 -4.05
N HIS A 51 -4.70 1.04 -4.25
CA HIS A 51 -5.53 1.72 -3.26
C HIS A 51 -7.00 1.56 -3.64
N HIS A 52 -7.92 1.90 -2.74
CA HIS A 52 -9.35 1.77 -3.02
C HIS A 52 -10.15 2.98 -2.50
N THR A 53 -11.28 3.27 -3.14
CA THR A 53 -12.24 4.25 -2.66
C THR A 53 -12.86 3.81 -1.33
N ASP A 54 -13.45 4.73 -0.57
CA ASP A 54 -14.06 4.44 0.74
C ASP A 54 -13.08 3.74 1.73
N CYS A 55 -11.79 4.10 1.64
CA CYS A 55 -10.78 3.60 2.55
C CYS A 55 -10.81 4.37 3.87
N GLY A 56 -10.73 3.68 5.00
CA GLY A 56 -10.66 4.32 6.31
C GLY A 56 -9.48 5.29 6.46
N THR A 57 -8.38 5.07 5.74
CA THR A 57 -7.20 5.95 5.77
C THR A 57 -7.41 7.30 5.08
N LEU A 58 -8.48 7.46 4.28
CA LEU A 58 -8.90 8.74 3.73
C LEU A 58 -9.65 9.62 4.76
N THR A 59 -10.14 9.00 5.84
CA THR A 59 -10.96 9.68 6.86
C THR A 59 -10.12 10.15 8.05
N TRP A 60 -9.00 9.49 8.33
CA TRP A 60 -8.18 9.72 9.51
C TRP A 60 -6.86 10.38 9.16
N THR A 61 -6.49 11.47 9.82
CA THR A 61 -5.17 12.08 9.69
C THR A 61 -4.14 11.33 10.56
N GLU A 62 -2.86 11.49 10.24
CA GLU A 62 -1.74 10.96 11.05
C GLU A 62 -1.85 11.42 12.52
N GLU A 63 -2.25 12.69 12.77
CA GLU A 63 -2.40 13.26 14.11
C GLU A 63 -3.52 12.58 14.90
N ILE A 64 -4.65 12.31 14.25
CA ILE A 64 -5.78 11.62 14.89
C ILE A 64 -5.39 10.20 15.26
N ILE A 65 -4.72 9.48 14.35
CA ILE A 65 -4.24 8.11 14.61
C ILE A 65 -3.25 8.12 15.78
N ARG A 66 -2.23 8.99 15.75
CA ARG A 66 -1.24 9.13 16.84
C ARG A 66 -1.89 9.44 18.16
N SER A 67 -2.83 10.40 18.19
CA SER A 67 -3.56 10.75 19.40
C SER A 67 -4.31 9.56 20.00
N LYS A 68 -4.96 8.77 19.15
CA LYS A 68 -5.67 7.55 19.59
C LYS A 68 -4.71 6.50 20.12
N VAL A 69 -3.59 6.24 19.45
CA VAL A 69 -2.57 5.28 19.92
C VAL A 69 -2.00 5.74 21.25
N LYS A 70 -1.66 7.02 21.42
CA LYS A 70 -1.18 7.58 22.69
C LYS A 70 -2.19 7.49 23.83
N SER A 71 -3.49 7.45 23.54
CA SER A 71 -4.52 7.37 24.59
C SER A 71 -4.52 6.04 25.36
N PHE A 72 -3.96 4.98 24.79
CA PHE A 72 -3.84 3.68 25.45
C PHE A 72 -2.40 3.20 25.67
N ALA A 73 -1.41 3.90 25.10
CA ALA A 73 0.00 3.59 25.28
C ALA A 73 0.62 4.37 26.45
N GLY A 74 1.59 3.76 27.14
CA GLY A 74 2.39 4.46 28.15
C GLY A 74 3.19 5.61 27.55
N LYS A 75 3.42 6.66 28.35
CA LYS A 75 4.15 7.85 27.89
C LYS A 75 5.57 7.58 27.43
N GLU A 76 6.21 6.53 27.93
CA GLU A 76 7.54 6.05 27.53
C GLU A 76 7.61 5.65 26.05
N HIS A 77 6.47 5.32 25.42
CA HIS A 77 6.38 4.93 24.01
C HIS A 77 6.03 6.09 23.06
N TRP A 78 5.71 7.29 23.59
CA TRP A 78 5.22 8.38 22.75
C TRP A 78 6.21 8.82 21.68
N ALA A 79 7.51 8.80 21.98
CA ALA A 79 8.53 9.17 20.99
C ALA A 79 8.59 8.19 19.79
N GLU A 80 8.28 6.92 20.01
CA GLU A 80 8.16 5.90 18.95
C GLU A 80 6.88 6.13 18.14
N ILE A 81 5.75 6.36 18.82
CA ILE A 81 4.46 6.66 18.18
C ILE A 81 4.58 7.88 17.27
N ASP A 82 5.28 8.93 17.70
CA ASP A 82 5.45 10.16 16.92
C ASP A 82 6.29 9.96 15.66
N LYS A 83 7.21 9.00 15.65
CA LYS A 83 8.04 8.64 14.49
C LYS A 83 7.35 7.69 13.52
N THR A 84 6.32 6.97 13.98
CA THR A 84 5.61 5.98 13.17
C THR A 84 4.77 6.66 12.10
N VAL A 85 4.84 6.16 10.87
CA VAL A 85 3.98 6.55 9.76
C VAL A 85 2.87 5.51 9.65
N TYR A 86 1.63 5.95 9.86
CA TYR A 86 0.45 5.06 9.87
C TYR A 86 -0.19 4.90 8.49
N GLY A 87 0.17 5.77 7.54
CA GLY A 87 -0.30 5.69 6.17
C GLY A 87 -1.65 6.36 5.94
N ALA A 88 -1.93 7.47 6.64
CA ALA A 88 -3.06 8.33 6.29
C ALA A 88 -2.89 8.88 4.87
N VAL A 89 -3.96 8.88 4.07
CA VAL A 89 -3.97 9.30 2.67
C VAL A 89 -4.91 10.50 2.52
N ALA A 90 -4.38 11.64 2.10
CA ALA A 90 -5.19 12.84 1.88
C ALA A 90 -5.87 12.85 0.49
N ASP A 91 -5.20 12.32 -0.51
CA ASP A 91 -5.69 12.18 -1.88
C ASP A 91 -5.33 10.79 -2.41
N LEU A 92 -6.32 10.09 -2.94
CA LEU A 92 -6.19 8.70 -3.34
C LEU A 92 -5.22 8.51 -4.51
N ASP A 93 -5.34 9.33 -5.53
CA ASP A 93 -4.51 9.25 -6.74
C ASP A 93 -3.07 9.66 -6.45
N GLU A 94 -2.88 10.74 -5.70
CA GLU A 94 -1.55 11.18 -5.28
C GLU A 94 -0.89 10.17 -4.33
N GLY A 95 -1.66 9.50 -3.47
CA GLY A 95 -1.18 8.40 -2.64
C GLY A 95 -0.57 7.28 -3.49
N VAL A 96 -1.31 6.81 -4.50
CA VAL A 96 -0.81 5.79 -5.45
C VAL A 96 0.41 6.27 -6.21
N ARG A 97 0.39 7.53 -6.75
CA ARG A 97 1.55 8.10 -7.46
C ARG A 97 2.78 8.17 -6.57
N GLY A 98 2.60 8.61 -5.33
CA GLY A 98 3.68 8.70 -4.35
C GLY A 98 4.30 7.34 -4.04
N ASP A 99 3.49 6.30 -3.90
CA ASP A 99 3.95 4.96 -3.62
C ASP A 99 4.68 4.33 -4.81
N VAL A 100 4.18 4.50 -6.04
CA VAL A 100 4.87 4.05 -7.26
C VAL A 100 6.22 4.77 -7.43
N LYS A 101 6.25 6.10 -7.26
CA LYS A 101 7.50 6.89 -7.32
C LYS A 101 8.50 6.43 -6.26
N TRP A 102 8.02 6.14 -5.06
CA TRP A 102 8.88 5.67 -3.98
C TRP A 102 9.51 4.32 -4.30
N VAL A 103 8.75 3.34 -4.82
CA VAL A 103 9.29 2.04 -5.27
C VAL A 103 10.33 2.23 -6.35
N ARG A 104 10.03 3.02 -7.38
CA ARG A 104 10.93 3.29 -8.51
C ARG A 104 12.23 3.96 -8.10
N ALA A 105 12.22 4.72 -7.01
CA ALA A 105 13.41 5.38 -6.46
C ALA A 105 14.15 4.56 -5.39
N HIS A 106 13.57 3.45 -4.92
CA HIS A 106 14.11 2.72 -3.77
C HIS A 106 15.39 1.94 -4.14
N PRO A 107 16.51 2.12 -3.40
CA PRO A 107 17.81 1.55 -3.80
C PRO A 107 17.90 0.02 -3.67
N LEU A 108 17.04 -0.59 -2.84
CA LEU A 108 17.04 -2.04 -2.58
C LEU A 108 15.95 -2.80 -3.35
N ILE A 109 15.36 -2.21 -4.39
CA ILE A 109 14.41 -2.88 -5.28
C ILE A 109 15.09 -3.06 -6.63
N THR A 110 14.92 -4.23 -7.27
CA THR A 110 15.55 -4.53 -8.55
C THR A 110 15.06 -3.60 -9.65
N GLU A 111 15.91 -3.30 -10.63
CA GLU A 111 15.55 -2.45 -11.78
C GLU A 111 14.41 -3.06 -12.62
N LYS A 112 14.33 -4.40 -12.64
CA LYS A 112 13.26 -5.15 -13.29
C LYS A 112 11.92 -4.81 -12.62
N LEU A 113 11.83 -5.00 -11.31
CA LEU A 113 10.59 -4.76 -10.55
C LEU A 113 10.20 -3.28 -10.53
N LYS A 114 11.17 -2.35 -10.44
CA LYS A 114 10.91 -0.90 -10.58
C LYS A 114 10.20 -0.57 -11.89
N LYS A 115 10.67 -1.13 -13.02
CA LYS A 115 10.06 -0.92 -14.34
C LYS A 115 8.68 -1.54 -14.45
N GLY A 116 8.45 -2.71 -13.82
CA GLY A 116 7.17 -3.41 -13.77
C GLY A 116 6.19 -2.84 -12.75
N THR A 117 6.59 -1.83 -11.94
CA THR A 117 5.71 -1.27 -10.90
C THR A 117 4.65 -0.37 -11.51
N GLN A 118 3.39 -0.67 -11.19
CA GLN A 118 2.21 0.04 -11.65
C GLN A 118 1.28 0.37 -10.49
N GLY A 119 0.52 1.47 -10.62
CA GLY A 119 -0.43 1.94 -9.61
C GLY A 119 -1.88 1.85 -10.09
N PHE A 120 -2.78 1.48 -9.19
CA PHE A 120 -4.19 1.30 -9.49
C PHE A 120 -5.08 1.84 -8.36
N VAL A 121 -6.27 2.24 -8.73
CA VAL A 121 -7.36 2.52 -7.78
C VAL A 121 -8.51 1.57 -8.08
N PHE A 122 -8.94 0.86 -7.06
CA PHE A 122 -10.15 0.03 -7.08
C PHE A 122 -11.33 0.81 -6.51
N ASP A 123 -12.38 0.94 -7.28
CA ASP A 123 -13.63 1.56 -6.87
C ASP A 123 -14.54 0.51 -6.22
N ILE A 124 -14.80 0.68 -4.91
CA ILE A 124 -15.56 -0.29 -4.11
C ILE A 124 -17.01 -0.39 -4.56
N GLU A 125 -17.60 0.73 -4.99
CA GLU A 125 -19.02 0.79 -5.34
C GLU A 125 -19.28 0.14 -6.71
N SER A 126 -18.48 0.50 -7.71
CA SER A 126 -18.65 0.00 -9.07
C SER A 126 -17.93 -1.32 -9.35
N GLY A 127 -16.98 -1.73 -8.47
CA GLY A 127 -16.12 -2.90 -8.68
C GLY A 127 -15.11 -2.73 -9.81
N LYS A 128 -14.87 -1.50 -10.29
CA LYS A 128 -13.95 -1.22 -11.40
C LYS A 128 -12.55 -0.85 -10.90
N VAL A 129 -11.56 -1.25 -11.68
CA VAL A 129 -10.17 -0.85 -11.49
C VAL A 129 -9.78 0.17 -12.54
N ARG A 130 -9.07 1.22 -12.13
CA ARG A 130 -8.43 2.15 -13.05
C ARG A 130 -6.93 2.25 -12.76
N LYS A 131 -6.14 2.31 -13.80
CA LYS A 131 -4.71 2.56 -13.71
C LYS A 131 -4.46 4.04 -13.45
N ILE A 132 -3.40 4.33 -12.69
CA ILE A 132 -2.93 5.69 -12.41
C ILE A 132 -1.67 5.96 -13.24
N ASP A 133 -1.67 7.03 -13.98
CA ASP A 133 -0.50 7.50 -14.72
C ASP A 133 0.53 8.11 -13.76
N VAL A 134 1.80 7.65 -13.87
CA VAL A 134 2.91 8.03 -12.97
C VAL A 134 4.19 8.30 -13.74
#